data_5fbceab15b7657054fe0abb7e6d0762b
#
_entry.id   5fbceab15b7657054fe0abb7e6d0762b
#
_cell.length_a   1.000
_cell.length_b   1.000
_cell.length_c   1.000
_cell.angle_alpha   90.00
_cell.angle_beta   90.00
_cell.angle_gamma   90.00
#
_symmetry.space_group_name_H-M   'P 1'
#
loop_
_entity.id
_entity.type
_entity.pdbx_description
1 polymer ?
#
loop_
_entity_poly.entity_id
_entity_poly.type
_entity_poly.pdbx_seq_one_letter_code
_entity_poly.pdbx_strand_id
1 'polypeptide(L)'
;MREVCEEAFGALARTRNEPGRQPTPQWRARTEARNRHLARHDPEGCWFAEEDGEAVGVALSARREGTWILAAFAVRPQAQGRGVGLLLLEQALRYGRGCLRGMLCSSPDPRAARRYRRAGFTLHPAMELHGPVDRSGLRDPGEIPVHPGGPAQRHLLESVDRLTRGASHGVDHDFLALHTDELLVADTLSGSGYLYRLGGRVVLLAATSRRLAVRLLREALARVPDGQEAAVTNLTAEQEWAVDVGLEAGLTLSTRGYVALRGLRPPSPYIPHGSLL
;
A
#
# COMPACT_ATOMS: atom_id res chain seq x y z
N MET A 1 7.11 18.34 3.29
CA MET A 1 6.65 17.14 2.51
C MET A 1 5.31 16.60 2.99
N ARG A 2 5.10 16.34 4.28
CA ARG A 2 3.82 15.86 4.83
C ARG A 2 2.68 16.84 4.52
N GLU A 3 2.85 18.11 4.78
CA GLU A 3 1.86 19.17 4.55
C GLU A 3 1.44 19.27 3.08
N VAL A 4 2.39 19.18 2.15
CA VAL A 4 2.09 19.12 0.71
C VAL A 4 1.13 17.98 0.37
N CYS A 5 1.35 16.80 0.95
CA CYS A 5 0.44 15.65 0.76
C CYS A 5 -0.94 15.90 1.41
N GLU A 6 -0.98 16.43 2.63
CA GLU A 6 -2.24 16.73 3.33
C GLU A 6 -3.09 17.73 2.54
N GLU A 7 -2.49 18.82 2.06
CA GLU A 7 -3.18 19.83 1.26
C GLU A 7 -3.67 19.28 -0.09
N ALA A 8 -2.80 18.58 -0.82
CA ALA A 8 -3.13 18.05 -2.13
C ALA A 8 -4.25 17.01 -2.09
N PHE A 9 -4.15 16.04 -1.15
CA PHE A 9 -5.18 15.01 -1.01
C PHE A 9 -6.47 15.54 -0.39
N GLY A 10 -6.38 16.50 0.53
CA GLY A 10 -7.56 17.19 1.07
C GLY A 10 -8.31 17.99 0.00
N ALA A 11 -7.61 18.68 -0.88
CA ALA A 11 -8.22 19.39 -2.01
C ALA A 11 -8.88 18.42 -2.99
N LEU A 12 -8.25 17.29 -3.29
CA LEU A 12 -8.82 16.26 -4.15
C LEU A 12 -10.11 15.68 -3.56
N ALA A 13 -10.11 15.34 -2.27
CA ALA A 13 -11.30 14.83 -1.58
C ALA A 13 -12.48 15.83 -1.65
N ARG A 14 -12.22 17.13 -1.41
CA ARG A 14 -13.24 18.19 -1.54
C ARG A 14 -13.82 18.26 -2.95
N THR A 15 -12.98 18.18 -3.98
CA THR A 15 -13.43 18.21 -5.39
C THR A 15 -14.35 17.04 -5.74
N ARG A 16 -14.24 15.93 -5.00
CA ARG A 16 -15.01 14.70 -5.21
C ARG A 16 -16.18 14.53 -4.27
N ASN A 17 -16.45 15.52 -3.41
CA ASN A 17 -17.43 15.41 -2.31
C ASN A 17 -17.22 14.17 -1.42
N GLU A 18 -15.98 13.71 -1.31
CA GLU A 18 -15.61 12.63 -0.41
C GLU A 18 -15.40 13.20 1.00
N PRO A 19 -15.81 12.48 2.07
CA PRO A 19 -15.56 12.94 3.42
C PRO A 19 -14.04 13.09 3.60
N GLY A 20 -13.61 14.32 3.80
CA GLY A 20 -12.20 14.66 4.04
C GLY A 20 -11.73 13.96 5.31
N ARG A 21 -10.84 12.97 5.17
CA ARG A 21 -10.24 12.30 6.31
C ARG A 21 -9.32 13.27 7.02
N GLN A 22 -9.69 13.72 8.22
CA GLN A 22 -8.79 14.53 9.03
C GLN A 22 -7.61 13.68 9.51
N PRO A 23 -6.35 14.08 9.21
CA PRO A 23 -5.18 13.32 9.63
C PRO A 23 -5.06 13.31 11.16
N THR A 24 -5.09 12.12 11.77
CA THR A 24 -4.84 11.97 13.21
C THR A 24 -3.36 12.21 13.55
N PRO A 25 -3.02 12.55 14.80
CA PRO A 25 -1.62 12.68 15.24
C PRO A 25 -0.80 11.40 14.95
N GLN A 26 -1.39 10.21 15.16
CA GLN A 26 -0.73 8.94 14.88
C GLN A 26 -0.47 8.74 13.38
N TRP A 27 -1.43 9.12 12.52
CA TRP A 27 -1.24 9.06 11.07
C TRP A 27 -0.11 9.99 10.62
N ARG A 28 -0.02 11.20 11.19
CA ARG A 28 1.05 12.17 10.90
C ARG A 28 2.41 11.61 11.30
N ALA A 29 2.53 11.10 12.53
CA ALA A 29 3.77 10.50 13.02
C ALA A 29 4.26 9.35 12.13
N ARG A 30 3.36 8.45 11.70
CA ARG A 30 3.72 7.35 10.79
C ARG A 30 4.12 7.84 9.39
N THR A 31 3.42 8.85 8.87
CA THR A 31 3.78 9.45 7.58
C THR A 31 5.17 10.06 7.63
N GLU A 32 5.51 10.75 8.72
CA GLU A 32 6.86 11.29 8.92
C GLU A 32 7.91 10.20 9.08
N ALA A 33 7.62 9.16 9.86
CA ALA A 33 8.52 8.02 10.03
C ALA A 33 8.78 7.32 8.68
N ARG A 34 7.75 7.09 7.86
CA ARG A 34 7.89 6.55 6.51
C ARG A 34 8.74 7.46 5.62
N ASN A 35 8.52 8.76 5.66
CA ASN A 35 9.30 9.70 4.85
C ASN A 35 10.78 9.72 5.26
N ARG A 36 11.08 9.63 6.57
CA ARG A 36 12.46 9.49 7.07
C ARG A 36 13.07 8.16 6.68
N HIS A 37 12.30 7.06 6.72
CA HIS A 37 12.74 5.75 6.27
C HIS A 37 13.17 5.78 4.79
N LEU A 38 12.32 6.33 3.91
CA LEU A 38 12.62 6.49 2.49
C LEU A 38 13.83 7.40 2.26
N ALA A 39 13.91 8.55 2.94
CA ALA A 39 15.05 9.45 2.82
C ALA A 39 16.38 8.83 3.29
N ARG A 40 16.33 7.87 4.23
CA ARG A 40 17.50 7.13 4.70
C ARG A 40 17.97 6.07 3.72
N HIS A 41 17.04 5.32 3.14
CA HIS A 41 17.35 4.13 2.33
C HIS A 41 17.34 4.40 0.82
N ASP A 42 16.64 5.44 0.38
CA ASP A 42 16.47 5.84 -1.02
C ASP A 42 16.62 7.37 -1.18
N PRO A 43 17.70 8.01 -0.70
CA PRO A 43 17.83 9.47 -0.73
C PRO A 43 17.71 10.05 -2.14
N GLU A 44 18.28 9.39 -3.16
CA GLU A 44 18.19 9.78 -4.57
C GLU A 44 16.79 9.60 -5.17
N GLY A 45 15.92 8.83 -4.51
CA GLY A 45 14.52 8.64 -4.87
C GLY A 45 13.56 9.68 -4.27
N CYS A 46 14.08 10.56 -3.38
CA CYS A 46 13.29 11.51 -2.62
C CYS A 46 13.49 12.93 -3.14
N TRP A 47 12.46 13.50 -3.75
CA TRP A 47 12.48 14.81 -4.38
C TRP A 47 11.40 15.72 -3.84
N PHE A 48 11.70 17.00 -3.72
CA PHE A 48 10.69 18.05 -3.49
C PHE A 48 10.94 19.22 -4.45
N ALA A 49 9.86 19.90 -4.80
CA ALA A 49 9.91 21.15 -5.55
C ALA A 49 9.65 22.30 -4.58
N GLU A 50 10.44 23.36 -4.70
CA GLU A 50 10.35 24.56 -3.89
C GLU A 50 10.08 25.78 -4.78
N GLU A 51 9.27 26.70 -4.28
CA GLU A 51 8.99 27.99 -4.88
C GLU A 51 8.93 29.03 -3.75
N ASP A 52 9.71 30.10 -3.86
CA ASP A 52 9.81 31.17 -2.86
C ASP A 52 10.10 30.68 -1.41
N GLY A 53 10.95 29.65 -1.28
CA GLY A 53 11.31 29.06 0.01
C GLY A 53 10.26 28.05 0.57
N GLU A 54 9.16 27.82 -0.16
CA GLU A 54 8.08 26.94 0.24
C GLU A 54 8.06 25.65 -0.58
N ALA A 55 7.92 24.50 0.09
CA ALA A 55 7.77 23.23 -0.60
C ALA A 55 6.39 23.15 -1.28
N VAL A 56 6.35 23.10 -2.61
CA VAL A 56 5.11 23.07 -3.42
C VAL A 56 4.80 21.70 -4.01
N GLY A 57 5.74 20.78 -4.00
CA GLY A 57 5.53 19.42 -4.51
C GLY A 57 6.51 18.41 -3.93
N VAL A 58 6.14 17.13 -3.98
CA VAL A 58 6.94 16.02 -3.46
C VAL A 58 6.77 14.76 -4.32
N ALA A 59 7.87 14.03 -4.54
CA ALA A 59 7.89 12.69 -5.06
C ALA A 59 8.86 11.84 -4.23
N LEU A 60 8.35 10.78 -3.61
CA LEU A 60 9.17 9.83 -2.84
C LEU A 60 9.09 8.48 -3.53
N SER A 61 10.21 7.93 -3.91
CA SER A 61 10.31 6.64 -4.57
C SER A 61 11.40 5.78 -3.95
N ALA A 62 11.24 4.48 -4.07
CA ALA A 62 12.17 3.47 -3.56
C ALA A 62 12.53 2.45 -4.63
N ARG A 63 13.62 1.72 -4.43
CA ARG A 63 14.02 0.57 -5.25
C ARG A 63 14.20 -0.64 -4.36
N ARG A 64 13.56 -1.75 -4.71
CA ARG A 64 13.68 -3.05 -4.02
C ARG A 64 13.87 -4.15 -5.05
N GLU A 65 15.03 -4.78 -5.07
CA GLU A 65 15.37 -5.91 -5.95
C GLU A 65 14.91 -5.72 -7.42
N GLY A 66 15.24 -4.56 -8.02
CA GLY A 66 14.86 -4.26 -9.42
C GLY A 66 13.40 -3.86 -9.64
N THR A 67 12.64 -3.64 -8.57
CA THR A 67 11.30 -3.02 -8.61
C THR A 67 11.39 -1.59 -8.12
N TRP A 68 10.89 -0.64 -8.91
CA TRP A 68 10.71 0.76 -8.54
C TRP A 68 9.32 0.98 -7.95
N ILE A 69 9.25 1.74 -6.87
CA ILE A 69 8.03 2.01 -6.11
C ILE A 69 7.85 3.53 -5.98
N LEU A 70 6.67 4.06 -6.31
CA LEU A 70 6.31 5.43 -5.98
C LEU A 70 5.51 5.46 -4.68
N ALA A 71 6.16 5.84 -3.60
CA ALA A 71 5.61 5.82 -2.25
C ALA A 71 4.69 7.01 -1.94
N ALA A 72 5.01 8.18 -2.51
CA ALA A 72 4.20 9.39 -2.39
C ALA A 72 4.46 10.31 -3.58
N PHE A 73 3.39 10.96 -4.06
CA PHE A 73 3.47 11.95 -5.12
C PHE A 73 2.34 12.96 -4.94
N ALA A 74 2.69 14.21 -4.71
CA ALA A 74 1.73 15.28 -4.51
C ALA A 74 2.28 16.63 -4.97
N VAL A 75 1.38 17.51 -5.42
CA VAL A 75 1.66 18.91 -5.75
C VAL A 75 0.58 19.76 -5.13
N ARG A 76 0.95 20.82 -4.40
CA ARG A 76 -0.01 21.76 -3.78
C ARG A 76 -0.98 22.30 -4.84
N PRO A 77 -2.27 22.49 -4.52
CA PRO A 77 -3.28 22.92 -5.49
C PRO A 77 -2.88 24.14 -6.30
N GLN A 78 -2.28 25.16 -5.66
CA GLN A 78 -1.86 26.42 -6.28
C GLN A 78 -0.67 26.26 -7.25
N ALA A 79 0.12 25.20 -7.13
CA ALA A 79 1.25 24.91 -8.02
C ALA A 79 0.91 23.87 -9.11
N GLN A 80 -0.33 23.37 -9.14
CA GLN A 80 -0.78 22.43 -10.16
C GLN A 80 -0.97 23.13 -11.52
N GLY A 81 -0.85 22.36 -12.61
CA GLY A 81 -0.98 22.91 -13.98
C GLY A 81 0.28 23.56 -14.53
N ARG A 82 1.29 23.84 -13.70
CA ARG A 82 2.52 24.59 -14.02
C ARG A 82 3.74 23.69 -14.34
N GLY A 83 3.56 22.41 -14.55
CA GLY A 83 4.64 21.49 -14.90
C GLY A 83 5.35 20.83 -13.70
N VAL A 84 5.21 21.34 -12.47
CA VAL A 84 5.90 20.86 -11.26
C VAL A 84 5.80 19.33 -11.10
N GLY A 85 4.58 18.78 -11.21
CA GLY A 85 4.40 17.33 -11.08
C GLY A 85 5.02 16.51 -12.22
N LEU A 86 5.24 17.10 -13.43
CA LEU A 86 5.97 16.41 -14.50
C LEU A 86 7.45 16.28 -14.11
N LEU A 87 8.07 17.38 -13.73
CA LEU A 87 9.47 17.43 -13.34
C LEU A 87 9.76 16.48 -12.16
N LEU A 88 8.91 16.50 -11.12
CA LEU A 88 9.07 15.62 -9.97
C LEU A 88 8.97 14.13 -10.35
N LEU A 89 7.99 13.77 -11.17
CA LEU A 89 7.83 12.37 -11.60
C LEU A 89 9.00 11.93 -12.48
N GLU A 90 9.52 12.80 -13.35
CA GLU A 90 10.70 12.52 -14.16
C GLU A 90 11.93 12.23 -13.30
N GLN A 91 12.18 13.02 -12.24
CA GLN A 91 13.30 12.77 -11.32
C GLN A 91 13.13 11.43 -10.58
N ALA A 92 11.94 11.16 -10.05
CA ALA A 92 11.65 9.89 -9.41
C ALA A 92 11.81 8.69 -10.36
N LEU A 93 11.39 8.82 -11.64
CA LEU A 93 11.58 7.79 -12.66
C LEU A 93 13.06 7.62 -13.07
N ARG A 94 13.86 8.68 -13.04
CA ARG A 94 15.31 8.59 -13.26
C ARG A 94 15.98 7.71 -12.20
N TYR A 95 15.60 7.84 -10.94
CA TYR A 95 16.05 6.94 -9.88
C TYR A 95 15.67 5.48 -10.16
N GLY A 96 14.52 5.25 -10.79
CA GLY A 96 14.04 3.93 -11.21
C GLY A 96 14.67 3.37 -12.50
N ARG A 97 15.69 4.03 -13.10
CA ARG A 97 16.34 3.50 -14.29
C ARG A 97 17.02 2.17 -14.01
N GLY A 98 16.83 1.21 -14.91
CA GLY A 98 17.30 -0.17 -14.73
C GLY A 98 16.36 -1.06 -13.94
N CYS A 99 15.31 -0.53 -13.30
CA CYS A 99 14.26 -1.35 -12.72
C CYS A 99 13.33 -1.88 -13.83
N LEU A 100 13.20 -3.20 -13.90
CA LEU A 100 12.32 -3.87 -14.88
C LEU A 100 10.84 -3.72 -14.52
N ARG A 101 10.56 -3.54 -13.23
CA ARG A 101 9.20 -3.45 -12.68
C ARG A 101 8.96 -2.10 -12.03
N GLY A 102 7.70 -1.66 -12.04
CA GLY A 102 7.30 -0.47 -11.32
C GLY A 102 5.90 -0.63 -10.73
N MET A 103 5.71 -0.13 -9.50
CA MET A 103 4.44 -0.21 -8.77
C MET A 103 4.11 1.12 -8.09
N LEU A 104 2.82 1.47 -8.06
CA LEU A 104 2.31 2.56 -7.25
C LEU A 104 0.82 2.38 -6.97
N CYS A 105 0.35 2.90 -5.84
CA CYS A 105 -1.06 3.10 -5.55
C CYS A 105 -1.43 4.57 -5.80
N SER A 106 -2.50 4.82 -6.52
CA SER A 106 -2.92 6.15 -6.93
C SER A 106 -4.34 6.47 -6.50
N SER A 107 -4.55 7.72 -6.15
CA SER A 107 -5.90 8.30 -6.10
C SER A 107 -6.56 8.29 -7.49
N PRO A 108 -7.88 8.50 -7.58
CA PRO A 108 -8.60 8.55 -8.86
C PRO A 108 -8.43 9.90 -9.62
N ASP A 109 -7.39 10.70 -9.31
CA ASP A 109 -7.11 11.96 -10.03
C ASP A 109 -6.76 11.68 -11.50
N PRO A 110 -7.56 12.17 -12.47
CA PRO A 110 -7.33 11.92 -13.89
C PRO A 110 -6.04 12.55 -14.41
N ARG A 111 -5.51 13.58 -13.74
CA ARG A 111 -4.22 14.19 -14.08
C ARG A 111 -3.07 13.26 -13.74
N ALA A 112 -3.12 12.64 -12.55
CA ALA A 112 -2.16 11.63 -12.12
C ALA A 112 -2.24 10.38 -13.02
N ALA A 113 -3.44 9.88 -13.29
CA ALA A 113 -3.67 8.75 -14.18
C ALA A 113 -3.05 8.94 -15.57
N ARG A 114 -3.26 10.12 -16.19
CA ARG A 114 -2.63 10.47 -17.49
C ARG A 114 -1.10 10.45 -17.43
N ARG A 115 -0.50 10.93 -16.34
CA ARG A 115 0.97 10.92 -16.16
C ARG A 115 1.50 9.50 -16.05
N TYR A 116 0.86 8.65 -15.23
CA TYR A 116 1.27 7.25 -15.09
C TYR A 116 1.12 6.47 -16.39
N ARG A 117 0.04 6.69 -17.14
CA ARG A 117 -0.10 6.09 -18.49
C ARG A 117 1.01 6.49 -19.43
N ARG A 118 1.37 7.78 -19.46
CA ARG A 118 2.49 8.28 -20.29
C ARG A 118 3.86 7.74 -19.84
N ALA A 119 4.00 7.41 -18.55
CA ALA A 119 5.20 6.77 -18.00
C ALA A 119 5.22 5.23 -18.20
N GLY A 120 4.27 4.68 -18.98
CA GLY A 120 4.22 3.25 -19.32
C GLY A 120 3.54 2.34 -18.30
N PHE A 121 2.82 2.90 -17.31
CA PHE A 121 2.08 2.11 -16.33
C PHE A 121 0.72 1.68 -16.89
N THR A 122 0.33 0.43 -16.61
CA THR A 122 -1.05 -0.06 -16.75
C THR A 122 -1.81 0.28 -15.49
N LEU A 123 -3.00 0.85 -15.63
CA LEU A 123 -3.87 1.19 -14.51
C LEU A 123 -4.87 0.07 -14.26
N HIS A 124 -4.84 -0.48 -13.06
CA HIS A 124 -5.81 -1.47 -12.60
C HIS A 124 -6.74 -0.78 -11.61
N PRO A 125 -8.07 -0.71 -11.88
CA PRO A 125 -9.03 -0.17 -10.93
C PRO A 125 -8.87 -0.84 -9.57
N ALA A 126 -8.85 -0.05 -8.51
CA ALA A 126 -8.69 -0.54 -7.16
C ALA A 126 -10.00 -0.43 -6.38
N MET A 127 -10.20 -1.38 -5.48
CA MET A 127 -11.33 -1.45 -4.56
C MET A 127 -10.83 -1.40 -3.12
N GLU A 128 -11.73 -1.09 -2.20
CA GLU A 128 -11.51 -1.20 -0.77
C GLU A 128 -12.74 -1.79 -0.08
N LEU A 129 -12.50 -2.51 0.99
CA LEU A 129 -13.49 -3.03 1.91
C LEU A 129 -13.34 -2.29 3.24
N HIS A 130 -14.44 -1.85 3.84
CA HIS A 130 -14.43 -1.15 5.11
C HIS A 130 -15.71 -1.35 5.89
N GLY A 131 -15.65 -1.20 7.20
CA GLY A 131 -16.80 -1.26 8.09
C GLY A 131 -16.59 -2.16 9.31
N PRO A 132 -17.61 -2.29 10.16
CA PRO A 132 -17.58 -3.21 11.29
C PRO A 132 -17.53 -4.66 10.81
N VAL A 133 -16.80 -5.50 11.54
CA VAL A 133 -16.69 -6.92 11.21
C VAL A 133 -17.84 -7.71 11.84
N ASP A 134 -18.64 -8.36 11.02
CA ASP A 134 -19.54 -9.42 11.46
C ASP A 134 -18.77 -10.74 11.58
N ARG A 135 -18.42 -11.10 12.82
CA ARG A 135 -17.69 -12.34 13.09
C ARG A 135 -18.53 -13.59 12.88
N SER A 136 -19.86 -13.49 12.93
CA SER A 136 -20.75 -14.62 12.68
C SER A 136 -20.74 -15.06 11.22
N GLY A 137 -20.47 -14.11 10.29
CA GLY A 137 -20.31 -14.38 8.87
C GLY A 137 -18.94 -14.95 8.49
N LEU A 138 -17.93 -14.81 9.36
CA LEU A 138 -16.61 -15.41 9.11
C LEU A 138 -16.69 -16.92 9.25
N ARG A 139 -16.51 -17.64 8.13
CA ARG A 139 -16.43 -19.11 8.17
C ARG A 139 -15.27 -19.56 9.04
N ASP A 140 -15.38 -20.76 9.59
CA ASP A 140 -14.29 -21.41 10.32
C ASP A 140 -12.97 -21.24 9.55
N PRO A 141 -11.95 -20.64 10.17
CA PRO A 141 -10.66 -20.42 9.55
C PRO A 141 -9.94 -21.72 9.12
N GLY A 142 -10.38 -22.90 9.58
CA GLY A 142 -9.80 -24.20 9.29
C GLY A 142 -8.51 -24.49 10.08
N GLU A 143 -7.90 -25.64 9.81
CA GLU A 143 -6.78 -26.19 10.59
C GLU A 143 -5.41 -25.56 10.33
N ILE A 144 -5.27 -24.65 9.35
CA ILE A 144 -3.98 -24.01 9.08
C ILE A 144 -3.59 -23.12 10.25
N PRO A 145 -2.46 -23.40 10.94
CA PRO A 145 -2.03 -22.59 12.06
C PRO A 145 -1.59 -21.21 11.57
N VAL A 146 -2.03 -20.18 12.29
CA VAL A 146 -1.55 -18.79 12.14
C VAL A 146 -1.03 -18.35 13.50
N HIS A 147 0.17 -17.83 13.52
CA HIS A 147 0.83 -17.40 14.75
C HIS A 147 1.45 -16.01 14.61
N PRO A 148 1.69 -15.30 15.71
CA PRO A 148 2.44 -14.06 15.67
C PRO A 148 3.85 -14.29 15.11
N GLY A 149 4.27 -13.43 14.18
CA GLY A 149 5.60 -13.44 13.61
C GLY A 149 6.53 -12.45 14.30
N GLY A 150 7.81 -12.54 13.95
CA GLY A 150 8.86 -11.66 14.46
C GLY A 150 10.10 -11.65 13.58
N PRO A 151 11.23 -11.11 14.06
CA PRO A 151 12.47 -11.00 13.28
C PRO A 151 13.01 -12.33 12.72
N ALA A 152 12.74 -13.44 13.41
CA ALA A 152 13.19 -14.79 12.97
C ALA A 152 12.56 -15.21 11.63
N GLN A 153 11.38 -14.68 11.27
CA GLN A 153 10.69 -15.01 10.02
C GLN A 153 11.16 -14.15 8.82
N ARG A 154 12.14 -13.26 8.98
CA ARG A 154 12.56 -12.32 7.92
C ARG A 154 12.83 -13.02 6.57
N HIS A 155 13.59 -14.09 6.55
CA HIS A 155 13.90 -14.81 5.31
C HIS A 155 12.66 -15.45 4.67
N LEU A 156 11.72 -15.93 5.49
CA LEU A 156 10.44 -16.44 5.00
C LEU A 156 9.63 -15.33 4.32
N LEU A 157 9.50 -14.18 4.96
CA LEU A 157 8.77 -13.03 4.39
C LEU A 157 9.37 -12.61 3.04
N GLU A 158 10.68 -12.46 2.97
CA GLU A 158 11.40 -12.10 1.75
C GLU A 158 11.25 -13.15 0.64
N SER A 159 11.22 -14.43 1.00
CA SER A 159 10.99 -15.52 0.04
C SER A 159 9.56 -15.47 -0.52
N VAL A 160 8.55 -15.26 0.35
CA VAL A 160 7.14 -15.10 -0.06
C VAL A 160 6.98 -13.90 -0.99
N ASP A 161 7.62 -12.77 -0.68
CA ASP A 161 7.61 -11.57 -1.54
C ASP A 161 8.14 -11.86 -2.93
N ARG A 162 9.31 -12.50 -3.04
CA ARG A 162 9.91 -12.82 -4.35
C ARG A 162 9.01 -13.73 -5.18
N LEU A 163 8.33 -14.67 -4.53
CA LEU A 163 7.38 -15.57 -5.20
C LEU A 163 6.10 -14.85 -5.65
N THR A 164 5.59 -13.89 -4.87
CA THR A 164 4.31 -13.24 -5.13
C THR A 164 4.43 -12.00 -6.00
N ARG A 165 5.37 -11.09 -5.71
CA ARG A 165 5.54 -9.81 -6.41
C ARG A 165 6.88 -9.70 -7.19
N GLY A 166 7.73 -10.71 -7.11
CA GLY A 166 9.00 -10.79 -7.82
C GLY A 166 10.15 -10.00 -7.22
N ALA A 167 9.98 -9.45 -6.02
CA ALA A 167 11.01 -8.69 -5.30
C ALA A 167 10.69 -8.65 -3.81
N SER A 168 11.70 -8.78 -2.93
CA SER A 168 11.53 -8.59 -1.50
C SER A 168 11.26 -7.13 -1.16
N HIS A 169 10.55 -6.88 -0.07
CA HIS A 169 10.44 -5.55 0.56
C HIS A 169 11.75 -5.12 1.24
N GLY A 170 12.64 -6.06 1.54
CA GLY A 170 13.94 -5.75 2.15
C GLY A 170 13.77 -4.93 3.43
N VAL A 171 14.48 -3.81 3.53
CA VAL A 171 14.48 -2.92 4.71
C VAL A 171 13.09 -2.40 5.10
N ASP A 172 12.10 -2.46 4.20
CA ASP A 172 10.75 -2.00 4.51
C ASP A 172 10.04 -2.92 5.51
N HIS A 173 10.45 -4.19 5.63
CA HIS A 173 9.95 -5.08 6.68
C HIS A 173 10.32 -4.58 8.09
N ASP A 174 11.51 -3.97 8.26
CA ASP A 174 11.91 -3.40 9.55
C ASP A 174 11.01 -2.22 9.91
N PHE A 175 10.70 -1.37 8.92
CA PHE A 175 9.74 -0.28 9.08
C PHE A 175 8.35 -0.80 9.44
N LEU A 176 7.86 -1.81 8.73
CA LEU A 176 6.54 -2.40 8.98
C LEU A 176 6.46 -3.03 10.37
N ALA A 177 7.48 -3.76 10.80
CA ALA A 177 7.53 -4.37 12.13
C ALA A 177 7.46 -3.34 13.26
N LEU A 178 8.06 -2.14 13.06
CA LEU A 178 8.06 -1.05 14.04
C LEU A 178 6.78 -0.21 14.05
N HIS A 179 6.03 -0.20 12.94
CA HIS A 179 4.91 0.72 12.74
C HIS A 179 3.57 0.03 12.50
N THR A 180 3.49 -1.28 12.75
CA THR A 180 2.25 -2.06 12.79
C THR A 180 2.09 -2.69 14.17
N ASP A 181 0.88 -3.13 14.49
CA ASP A 181 0.60 -3.74 15.80
C ASP A 181 1.00 -5.20 15.83
N GLU A 182 0.89 -5.89 14.69
CA GLU A 182 1.09 -7.33 14.63
C GLU A 182 1.52 -7.80 13.23
N LEU A 183 2.43 -8.75 13.23
CA LEU A 183 2.75 -9.61 12.09
C LEU A 183 2.13 -10.99 12.34
N LEU A 184 1.29 -11.46 11.42
CA LEU A 184 0.75 -12.81 11.41
C LEU A 184 1.48 -13.64 10.35
N VAL A 185 1.81 -14.88 10.69
CA VAL A 185 2.51 -15.81 9.80
C VAL A 185 1.76 -17.14 9.76
N ALA A 186 1.63 -17.67 8.56
CA ALA A 186 1.25 -19.07 8.30
C ALA A 186 2.40 -19.72 7.54
N ASP A 187 2.97 -20.77 8.12
CA ASP A 187 4.07 -21.53 7.51
C ASP A 187 3.77 -23.03 7.61
N THR A 188 3.68 -23.68 6.45
CA THR A 188 3.27 -25.08 6.33
C THR A 188 4.11 -25.77 5.26
N LEU A 189 4.08 -27.10 5.23
CA LEU A 189 4.75 -27.89 4.17
C LEU A 189 4.23 -27.56 2.75
N SER A 190 3.00 -27.03 2.62
CA SER A 190 2.39 -26.69 1.34
C SER A 190 2.57 -25.25 0.92
N GLY A 191 3.24 -24.43 1.72
CA GLY A 191 3.52 -23.03 1.44
C GLY A 191 3.46 -22.13 2.65
N SER A 192 3.75 -20.85 2.43
CA SER A 192 3.88 -19.86 3.48
C SER A 192 3.18 -18.55 3.10
N GLY A 193 2.87 -17.75 4.10
CA GLY A 193 2.31 -16.42 3.91
C GLY A 193 2.43 -15.60 5.19
N TYR A 194 2.23 -14.31 5.05
CA TYR A 194 2.27 -13.36 6.15
C TYR A 194 1.30 -12.19 5.94
N LEU A 195 0.96 -11.52 7.04
CA LEU A 195 0.11 -10.34 7.04
C LEU A 195 0.57 -9.37 8.14
N TYR A 196 0.76 -8.11 7.78
CA TYR A 196 0.90 -7.02 8.74
C TYR A 196 -0.45 -6.33 8.96
N ARG A 197 -0.82 -6.08 10.22
CA ARG A 197 -2.04 -5.35 10.57
C ARG A 197 -1.78 -4.19 11.53
N LEU A 198 -2.68 -3.21 11.49
CA LEU A 198 -2.65 -2.03 12.33
C LEU A 198 -4.09 -1.64 12.72
N GLY A 199 -4.47 -1.84 13.98
CA GLY A 199 -5.86 -1.75 14.40
C GLY A 199 -6.72 -2.72 13.58
N GLY A 200 -7.81 -2.22 13.01
CA GLY A 200 -8.65 -2.97 12.07
C GLY A 200 -8.12 -3.02 10.64
N ARG A 201 -6.95 -2.44 10.34
CA ARG A 201 -6.46 -2.32 8.97
C ARG A 201 -5.51 -3.45 8.59
N VAL A 202 -5.75 -4.09 7.46
CA VAL A 202 -4.77 -4.91 6.75
C VAL A 202 -3.78 -3.98 6.04
N VAL A 203 -2.51 -4.07 6.42
CA VAL A 203 -1.44 -3.17 5.93
C VAL A 203 -0.75 -3.74 4.71
N LEU A 204 -0.43 -5.02 4.76
CA LEU A 204 0.24 -5.78 3.71
C LEU A 204 -0.08 -7.27 3.92
N LEU A 205 -0.39 -8.00 2.86
CA LEU A 205 -0.53 -9.45 2.88
C LEU A 205 0.16 -10.05 1.65
N ALA A 206 0.95 -11.09 1.85
CA ALA A 206 1.49 -11.91 0.78
C ALA A 206 1.43 -13.40 1.18
N ALA A 207 1.10 -14.26 0.22
CA ALA A 207 1.05 -15.71 0.46
C ALA A 207 1.36 -16.49 -0.82
N THR A 208 1.91 -17.68 -0.68
CA THR A 208 2.23 -18.55 -1.81
C THR A 208 1.02 -19.28 -2.39
N SER A 209 -0.13 -19.23 -1.70
CA SER A 209 -1.39 -19.78 -2.18
C SER A 209 -2.59 -18.97 -1.71
N ARG A 210 -3.68 -19.00 -2.51
CA ARG A 210 -4.95 -18.35 -2.18
C ARG A 210 -5.53 -18.88 -0.87
N ARG A 211 -5.38 -20.18 -0.58
CA ARG A 211 -5.85 -20.81 0.67
C ARG A 211 -5.19 -20.18 1.91
N LEU A 212 -3.88 -19.96 1.86
CA LEU A 212 -3.12 -19.30 2.93
C LEU A 212 -3.51 -17.83 3.08
N ALA A 213 -3.68 -17.12 1.96
CA ALA A 213 -4.10 -15.72 1.97
C ALA A 213 -5.49 -15.53 2.61
N VAL A 214 -6.46 -16.37 2.24
CA VAL A 214 -7.81 -16.39 2.84
C VAL A 214 -7.73 -16.67 4.33
N ARG A 215 -6.91 -17.66 4.74
CA ARG A 215 -6.73 -18.00 6.16
C ARG A 215 -6.16 -16.82 6.97
N LEU A 216 -5.12 -16.16 6.44
CA LEU A 216 -4.50 -15.00 7.07
C LEU A 216 -5.46 -13.80 7.16
N LEU A 217 -6.23 -13.55 6.09
CA LEU A 217 -7.18 -12.45 6.07
C LEU A 217 -8.33 -12.67 7.06
N ARG A 218 -8.90 -13.87 7.12
CA ARG A 218 -9.93 -14.22 8.11
C ARG A 218 -9.43 -14.06 9.53
N GLU A 219 -8.21 -14.54 9.83
CA GLU A 219 -7.57 -14.35 11.12
C GLU A 219 -7.42 -12.88 11.49
N ALA A 220 -6.94 -12.05 10.54
CA ALA A 220 -6.78 -10.62 10.76
C ALA A 220 -8.11 -9.92 11.03
N LEU A 221 -9.18 -10.26 10.30
CA LEU A 221 -10.52 -9.71 10.51
C LEU A 221 -11.12 -10.16 11.85
N ALA A 222 -10.93 -11.42 12.23
CA ALA A 222 -11.39 -11.93 13.53
C ALA A 222 -10.72 -11.22 14.72
N ARG A 223 -9.49 -10.71 14.53
CA ARG A 223 -8.72 -9.96 15.54
C ARG A 223 -8.97 -8.45 15.55
N VAL A 224 -9.88 -7.94 14.72
CA VAL A 224 -10.23 -6.51 14.77
C VAL A 224 -10.85 -6.20 16.15
N PRO A 225 -10.33 -5.22 16.91
CA PRO A 225 -10.88 -4.88 18.21
C PRO A 225 -12.34 -4.44 18.13
N ASP A 226 -13.12 -4.75 19.16
CA ASP A 226 -14.52 -4.35 19.24
C ASP A 226 -14.64 -2.83 19.16
N GLY A 227 -15.62 -2.36 18.39
CA GLY A 227 -15.84 -0.93 18.16
C GLY A 227 -14.89 -0.29 17.15
N GLN A 228 -13.95 -1.06 16.57
CA GLN A 228 -13.13 -0.59 15.45
C GLN A 228 -13.65 -1.13 14.11
N GLU A 229 -13.47 -0.34 13.06
CA GLU A 229 -13.77 -0.76 11.70
C GLU A 229 -12.58 -1.47 11.06
N ALA A 230 -12.86 -2.51 10.30
CA ALA A 230 -11.89 -3.12 9.41
C ALA A 230 -11.66 -2.26 8.16
N ALA A 231 -10.46 -2.34 7.59
CA ALA A 231 -10.14 -1.78 6.29
C ALA A 231 -9.14 -2.66 5.52
N VAL A 232 -9.52 -3.04 4.31
CA VAL A 232 -8.66 -3.74 3.35
C VAL A 232 -8.64 -2.94 2.06
N THR A 233 -7.48 -2.44 1.64
CA THR A 233 -7.40 -1.46 0.55
C THR A 233 -6.49 -1.93 -0.59
N ASN A 234 -6.58 -1.24 -1.75
CA ASN A 234 -5.77 -1.50 -2.94
C ASN A 234 -6.02 -2.88 -3.57
N LEU A 235 -7.25 -3.37 -3.47
CA LEU A 235 -7.66 -4.63 -4.10
C LEU A 235 -7.92 -4.39 -5.59
N THR A 236 -7.33 -5.18 -6.46
CA THR A 236 -7.68 -5.25 -7.89
C THR A 236 -8.56 -6.47 -8.15
N ALA A 237 -9.02 -6.68 -9.37
CA ALA A 237 -9.80 -7.87 -9.74
C ALA A 237 -9.07 -9.20 -9.43
N GLU A 238 -7.74 -9.19 -9.38
CA GLU A 238 -6.96 -10.39 -9.03
C GLU A 238 -7.10 -10.80 -7.55
N GLN A 239 -7.64 -9.93 -6.70
CA GLN A 239 -7.93 -10.19 -5.28
C GLN A 239 -9.41 -10.49 -5.01
N GLU A 240 -10.16 -11.10 -5.93
CA GLU A 240 -11.54 -11.54 -5.71
C GLU A 240 -11.69 -12.36 -4.42
N TRP A 241 -10.72 -13.23 -4.12
CA TRP A 241 -10.68 -14.01 -2.88
C TRP A 241 -10.73 -13.13 -1.61
N ALA A 242 -10.14 -11.93 -1.64
CA ALA A 242 -10.17 -11.00 -0.50
C ALA A 242 -11.50 -10.24 -0.45
N VAL A 243 -12.09 -9.95 -1.63
CA VAL A 243 -13.44 -9.37 -1.73
C VAL A 243 -14.46 -10.31 -1.13
N ASP A 244 -14.42 -11.60 -1.50
CA ASP A 244 -15.31 -12.63 -0.96
C ASP A 244 -15.23 -12.70 0.57
N VAL A 245 -14.02 -12.79 1.12
CA VAL A 245 -13.80 -12.81 2.59
C VAL A 245 -14.34 -11.55 3.27
N GLY A 246 -14.14 -10.38 2.67
CA GLY A 246 -14.63 -9.13 3.25
C GLY A 246 -16.16 -9.01 3.22
N LEU A 247 -16.79 -9.44 2.13
CA LEU A 247 -18.26 -9.48 2.01
C LEU A 247 -18.88 -10.52 2.97
N GLU A 248 -18.26 -11.69 3.13
CA GLU A 248 -18.65 -12.66 4.16
C GLU A 248 -18.57 -12.07 5.59
N ALA A 249 -17.60 -11.19 5.84
CA ALA A 249 -17.44 -10.48 7.11
C ALA A 249 -18.33 -9.23 7.25
N GLY A 250 -19.27 -9.00 6.33
CA GLY A 250 -20.20 -7.87 6.38
C GLY A 250 -19.60 -6.52 5.98
N LEU A 251 -18.39 -6.48 5.43
CA LEU A 251 -17.75 -5.23 5.04
C LEU A 251 -18.38 -4.64 3.78
N THR A 252 -18.37 -3.31 3.69
CA THR A 252 -18.84 -2.55 2.52
C THR A 252 -17.73 -2.46 1.48
N LEU A 253 -18.04 -2.82 0.23
CA LEU A 253 -17.14 -2.69 -0.91
C LEU A 253 -17.33 -1.34 -1.61
N SER A 254 -16.24 -0.65 -1.89
CA SER A 254 -16.23 0.59 -2.67
C SER A 254 -15.03 0.66 -3.63
N THR A 255 -15.04 1.59 -4.59
CA THR A 255 -13.94 1.81 -5.53
C THR A 255 -12.96 2.86 -5.00
N ARG A 256 -11.66 2.69 -5.30
CA ARG A 256 -10.61 3.55 -4.76
C ARG A 256 -9.41 3.71 -5.70
N GLY A 257 -9.45 4.63 -6.61
CA GLY A 257 -8.29 4.95 -7.47
C GLY A 257 -7.75 3.74 -8.24
N TYR A 258 -6.42 3.59 -8.26
CA TYR A 258 -5.75 2.60 -9.09
C TYR A 258 -4.54 1.99 -8.39
N VAL A 259 -4.30 0.70 -8.63
CA VAL A 259 -2.97 0.10 -8.56
C VAL A 259 -2.36 0.21 -9.96
N ALA A 260 -1.27 0.93 -10.10
CA ALA A 260 -0.62 1.12 -11.39
C ALA A 260 0.69 0.33 -11.44
N LEU A 261 0.86 -0.45 -12.51
CA LEU A 261 1.93 -1.43 -12.66
C LEU A 261 2.65 -1.26 -13.99
N ARG A 262 3.96 -1.48 -14.00
CA ARG A 262 4.79 -1.49 -15.19
C ARG A 262 5.71 -2.72 -15.14
N GLY A 263 5.72 -3.52 -16.20
CA GLY A 263 6.58 -4.71 -16.31
C GLY A 263 6.18 -5.88 -15.41
N LEU A 264 4.97 -5.86 -14.83
CA LEU A 264 4.40 -6.99 -14.08
C LEU A 264 2.87 -6.97 -14.15
N ARG A 265 2.24 -8.11 -13.90
CA ARG A 265 0.81 -8.24 -13.66
C ARG A 265 0.50 -7.98 -12.19
N PRO A 266 -0.76 -7.68 -11.82
CA PRO A 266 -1.12 -7.57 -10.41
C PRO A 266 -0.71 -8.84 -9.64
N PRO A 267 0.15 -8.70 -8.60
CA PRO A 267 0.53 -9.84 -7.77
C PRO A 267 -0.69 -10.46 -7.10
N SER A 268 -0.73 -11.79 -7.02
CA SER A 268 -1.82 -12.52 -6.35
C SER A 268 -1.31 -13.90 -5.91
N PRO A 269 -1.64 -14.33 -4.68
CA PRO A 269 -2.40 -13.63 -3.64
C PRO A 269 -1.55 -12.57 -2.91
N TYR A 270 -1.96 -11.32 -3.02
CA TYR A 270 -1.20 -10.18 -2.49
C TYR A 270 -2.13 -8.98 -2.21
N ILE A 271 -1.97 -8.32 -1.08
CA ILE A 271 -2.62 -7.04 -0.77
C ILE A 271 -1.50 -6.03 -0.52
N PRO A 272 -1.28 -5.05 -1.40
CA PRO A 272 -0.14 -4.14 -1.30
C PRO A 272 -0.31 -3.12 -0.18
N HIS A 273 0.80 -2.78 0.48
CA HIS A 273 0.88 -1.56 1.27
C HIS A 273 0.79 -0.34 0.34
N GLY A 274 -0.02 0.67 0.69
CA GLY A 274 -0.30 1.81 -0.19
C GLY A 274 0.89 2.71 -0.54
N SER A 275 2.07 2.50 0.06
CA SER A 275 3.28 3.30 -0.16
C SER A 275 4.57 2.49 -0.25
N LEU A 276 4.61 1.27 0.28
CA LEU A 276 5.82 0.42 0.23
C LEU A 276 5.63 -0.81 -0.67
N LEU A 277 4.40 -1.01 -1.16
CA LEU A 277 3.97 -1.91 -2.25
C LEU A 277 4.63 -3.29 -2.26
#